data_222f3eb535242da0fc905c199740c62b
#
_entry.id   222f3eb535242da0fc905c199740c62b
#
_cell.length_a   1.000
_cell.length_b   1.000
_cell.length_c   1.000
_cell.angle_alpha   90.00
_cell.angle_beta   90.00
_cell.angle_gamma   90.00
#
_symmetry.space_group_name_H-M   'P 1'
#
loop_
_entity.id
_entity.type
_entity.pdbx_description
1 polymer ?
#
loop_
_entity_poly.entity_id
_entity_poly.type
_entity_poly.pdbx_seq_one_letter_code
_entity_poly.pdbx_strand_id
1 'polypeptide(L)'
;MTTPTPTKRPTDAAHLDDHDAGGEDIDPPRELLTLPWIDPHNHAHTLSWADRERYALAGCRSMLMVASGYHWTPYKPVEADDIRFLWDDAINRRAAIERNHFFEAKLGLGVHTGVRIENPDELLAAMDDYCALDEVVAVGETGVVPSQHVSAWGVDEQQAVVQAQMVLARDHDLPVILHTPNTSTNAKRSYRDGLGVTPGYEKNAGLGADPVLDGENPALDAVRLDVEAMRDAGLDDDRVVASHADANNTAYLMEETDCYLSYTIGHSWLIGVDAADVADAIDEYGSDRILIDTDCANVLRTDPYAVKRAIFELYRYGIDPEDIRNVVLENPREVFGFETN
;
A
#
# COMPACT_ATOMS: atom_id res chain seq x y z
N MET A 1 -10.66 -3.73 38.63
CA MET A 1 -9.62 -3.33 37.69
C MET A 1 -10.19 -2.14 36.94
N THR A 2 -9.64 -0.97 37.16
CA THR A 2 -10.09 0.27 36.51
C THR A 2 -9.37 0.36 35.18
N THR A 3 -10.13 0.33 34.10
CA THR A 3 -9.63 0.65 32.75
C THR A 3 -9.00 2.04 32.76
N PRO A 4 -7.79 2.23 32.28
CA PRO A 4 -7.20 3.55 32.18
C PRO A 4 -8.00 4.38 31.17
N THR A 5 -8.33 5.60 31.56
CA THR A 5 -8.97 6.59 30.68
C THR A 5 -8.00 6.94 29.56
N PRO A 6 -8.42 6.92 28.29
CA PRO A 6 -7.53 7.28 27.18
C PRO A 6 -7.05 8.72 27.38
N THR A 7 -5.74 8.90 27.43
CA THR A 7 -5.12 10.22 27.41
C THR A 7 -5.29 10.80 26.03
N LYS A 8 -5.82 12.04 25.94
CA LYS A 8 -5.93 12.76 24.68
C LYS A 8 -4.60 12.77 23.95
N ARG A 9 -4.60 12.32 22.71
CA ARG A 9 -3.45 12.41 21.81
C ARG A 9 -2.99 13.87 21.67
N PRO A 10 -1.69 14.12 21.47
CA PRO A 10 -1.23 15.44 21.07
C PRO A 10 -1.78 15.73 19.67
N THR A 11 -2.59 16.78 19.54
CA THR A 11 -3.21 17.22 18.27
C THR A 11 -2.27 18.00 17.35
N ASP A 12 -1.00 18.10 17.70
CA ASP A 12 0.03 18.69 16.86
C ASP A 12 1.12 17.64 16.65
N ALA A 13 1.50 17.42 15.40
CA ALA A 13 2.63 16.61 14.97
C ALA A 13 3.97 17.24 15.46
N ALA A 14 4.06 17.45 16.76
CA ALA A 14 5.31 17.74 17.45
C ALA A 14 6.03 16.41 17.58
N HIS A 15 7.00 16.23 16.71
CA HIS A 15 8.05 15.24 16.72
C HIS A 15 8.10 14.33 17.96
N LEU A 16 8.16 13.02 17.71
CA LEU A 16 8.52 11.96 18.69
C LEU A 16 9.88 12.19 19.38
N ASP A 17 10.51 13.33 19.15
CA ASP A 17 11.77 13.76 19.76
C ASP A 17 11.60 14.42 21.14
N ASP A 18 10.38 14.69 21.58
CA ASP A 18 10.13 15.24 22.93
C ASP A 18 9.96 14.09 23.94
N HIS A 19 11.08 13.50 24.32
CA HIS A 19 11.20 12.50 25.39
C HIS A 19 10.80 13.03 26.80
N ASP A 20 10.28 14.24 26.90
CA ASP A 20 9.94 14.92 28.16
C ASP A 20 8.42 15.03 28.44
N ALA A 21 7.57 14.47 27.61
CA ALA A 21 6.18 14.26 28.00
C ALA A 21 6.13 13.15 29.04
N GLY A 22 5.96 13.51 30.31
CA GLY A 22 5.87 12.60 31.45
C GLY A 22 4.68 11.64 31.37
N GLY A 23 4.62 10.86 30.29
CA GLY A 23 3.80 9.68 30.15
C GLY A 23 4.45 8.53 30.90
N GLU A 24 3.70 7.79 31.67
CA GLU A 24 4.13 6.53 32.24
C GLU A 24 4.78 5.70 31.13
N ASP A 25 5.95 5.11 31.40
CA ASP A 25 6.59 4.12 30.49
C ASP A 25 5.61 2.94 30.34
N ILE A 26 4.85 2.95 29.25
CA ILE A 26 3.91 1.86 28.96
C ILE A 26 4.72 0.81 28.19
N ASP A 27 5.17 -0.21 28.91
CA ASP A 27 5.78 -1.37 28.31
C ASP A 27 4.73 -2.13 27.47
N PRO A 28 5.01 -2.41 26.19
CA PRO A 28 4.08 -3.18 25.40
C PRO A 28 3.95 -4.61 25.97
N PRO A 29 2.74 -5.19 25.95
CA PRO A 29 2.55 -6.55 26.42
C PRO A 29 3.38 -7.55 25.58
N ARG A 30 3.76 -8.67 26.19
CA ARG A 30 4.63 -9.68 25.56
C ARG A 30 4.09 -10.16 24.21
N GLU A 31 2.79 -10.23 24.07
CA GLU A 31 2.12 -10.62 22.82
C GLU A 31 2.44 -9.68 21.67
N LEU A 32 2.50 -8.38 21.88
CA LEU A 32 2.88 -7.41 20.87
C LEU A 32 4.38 -7.43 20.55
N LEU A 33 5.21 -7.75 21.56
CA LEU A 33 6.66 -7.92 21.33
C LEU A 33 6.95 -9.03 20.32
N THR A 34 6.15 -10.08 20.34
CA THR A 34 6.34 -11.28 19.49
C THR A 34 5.30 -11.41 18.39
N LEU A 35 4.40 -10.43 18.25
CA LEU A 35 3.36 -10.44 17.22
C LEU A 35 4.00 -10.56 15.83
N PRO A 36 3.70 -11.64 15.10
CA PRO A 36 4.05 -11.72 13.70
C PRO A 36 3.18 -10.75 12.89
N TRP A 37 3.63 -10.37 11.72
CA TRP A 37 2.89 -9.47 10.85
C TRP A 37 3.05 -9.87 9.39
N ILE A 38 2.12 -9.44 8.57
CA ILE A 38 2.08 -9.62 7.13
C ILE A 38 2.29 -8.24 6.50
N ASP A 39 3.09 -8.19 5.43
CA ASP A 39 3.19 -7.02 4.57
C ASP A 39 2.30 -7.20 3.33
N PRO A 40 1.11 -6.60 3.30
CA PRO A 40 0.14 -6.83 2.24
C PRO A 40 0.43 -6.07 0.95
N HIS A 41 1.44 -5.20 0.94
CA HIS A 41 1.87 -4.46 -0.25
C HIS A 41 3.36 -4.09 -0.16
N ASN A 42 4.18 -4.76 -0.95
CA ASN A 42 5.58 -4.40 -1.12
C ASN A 42 6.13 -4.84 -2.47
N HIS A 43 7.33 -4.39 -2.79
CA HIS A 43 8.07 -4.73 -4.00
C HIS A 43 9.35 -5.51 -3.67
N ALA A 44 9.23 -6.52 -2.81
CA ALA A 44 10.36 -7.29 -2.28
C ALA A 44 11.24 -7.94 -3.36
N HIS A 45 10.71 -8.14 -4.57
CA HIS A 45 11.51 -8.58 -5.72
C HIS A 45 12.62 -7.58 -6.08
N THR A 46 12.48 -6.30 -5.74
CA THR A 46 13.49 -5.26 -5.96
C THR A 46 14.42 -5.04 -4.78
N LEU A 47 14.11 -5.60 -3.60
CA LEU A 47 14.89 -5.43 -2.38
C LEU A 47 16.17 -6.28 -2.40
N SER A 48 17.20 -5.81 -1.66
CA SER A 48 18.40 -6.59 -1.44
C SER A 48 18.14 -7.80 -0.55
N TRP A 49 19.04 -8.79 -0.60
CA TRP A 49 19.02 -9.94 0.32
C TRP A 49 18.97 -9.51 1.78
N ALA A 50 19.85 -8.57 2.16
CA ALA A 50 19.97 -8.11 3.54
C ALA A 50 18.71 -7.40 4.05
N ASP A 51 17.96 -6.70 3.18
CA ASP A 51 16.73 -6.03 3.59
C ASP A 51 15.62 -7.04 3.83
N ARG A 52 15.48 -8.03 2.96
CA ARG A 52 14.53 -9.14 3.18
C ARG A 52 14.82 -9.90 4.47
N GLU A 53 16.11 -10.14 4.77
CA GLU A 53 16.51 -10.76 6.05
C GLU A 53 16.10 -9.90 7.25
N ARG A 54 16.21 -8.56 7.17
CA ARG A 54 15.75 -7.65 8.22
C ARG A 54 14.25 -7.70 8.42
N TYR A 55 13.45 -7.85 7.36
CA TYR A 55 12.00 -8.08 7.47
C TYR A 55 11.69 -9.33 8.29
N ALA A 56 12.35 -10.44 7.99
CA ALA A 56 12.19 -11.67 8.75
C ALA A 56 12.54 -11.48 10.23
N LEU A 57 13.65 -10.79 10.50
CA LEU A 57 14.10 -10.49 11.87
C LEU A 57 13.16 -9.51 12.60
N ALA A 58 12.51 -8.62 11.87
CA ALA A 58 11.49 -7.72 12.41
C ALA A 58 10.16 -8.42 12.75
N GLY A 59 10.00 -9.68 12.35
CA GLY A 59 8.81 -10.47 12.66
C GLY A 59 7.83 -10.62 11.49
N CYS A 60 8.15 -10.13 10.29
CA CYS A 60 7.37 -10.41 9.09
C CYS A 60 7.36 -11.92 8.82
N ARG A 61 6.20 -12.48 8.51
CA ARG A 61 6.03 -13.91 8.21
C ARG A 61 5.51 -14.16 6.81
N SER A 62 4.73 -13.24 6.29
CA SER A 62 4.18 -13.34 4.95
C SER A 62 4.24 -11.98 4.28
N MET A 63 4.34 -11.98 2.95
CA MET A 63 4.32 -10.75 2.17
C MET A 63 3.65 -10.95 0.83
N LEU A 64 2.91 -9.93 0.41
CA LEU A 64 2.38 -9.82 -0.93
C LEU A 64 3.34 -8.97 -1.77
N MET A 65 4.00 -9.61 -2.72
CA MET A 65 4.90 -8.95 -3.65
C MET A 65 4.10 -8.43 -4.83
N VAL A 66 3.96 -7.12 -4.92
CA VAL A 66 3.25 -6.48 -6.02
C VAL A 66 4.22 -6.23 -7.18
N ALA A 67 3.89 -6.76 -8.35
CA ALA A 67 4.68 -6.59 -9.57
C ALA A 67 3.82 -5.99 -10.67
N SER A 68 3.83 -4.68 -10.76
CA SER A 68 3.26 -3.89 -11.83
C SER A 68 4.34 -3.02 -12.48
N GLY A 69 4.10 -2.56 -13.69
CA GLY A 69 5.08 -1.71 -14.37
C GLY A 69 5.09 -0.32 -13.77
N TYR A 70 6.22 0.12 -13.24
CA TYR A 70 6.38 1.43 -12.62
C TYR A 70 7.26 2.35 -13.44
N HIS A 71 6.95 3.64 -13.42
CA HIS A 71 7.75 4.67 -14.08
C HIS A 71 9.17 4.84 -13.49
N TRP A 72 9.41 4.32 -12.28
CA TRP A 72 10.70 4.38 -11.58
C TRP A 72 11.54 3.10 -11.67
N THR A 73 11.06 2.07 -12.39
CA THR A 73 11.86 0.88 -12.66
C THR A 73 13.07 1.21 -13.57
N PRO A 74 14.16 0.42 -13.52
CA PRO A 74 15.36 0.69 -14.31
C PRO A 74 15.13 0.78 -15.81
N TYR A 75 14.09 0.16 -16.33
CA TYR A 75 13.62 0.30 -17.69
C TYR A 75 12.11 0.59 -17.68
N LYS A 76 11.67 1.30 -18.71
CA LYS A 76 10.25 1.60 -18.88
C LYS A 76 9.64 0.51 -19.74
N PRO A 77 8.66 -0.22 -19.25
CA PRO A 77 7.91 -1.12 -20.09
C PRO A 77 7.12 -0.30 -21.13
N VAL A 78 7.14 -0.74 -22.35
CA VAL A 78 6.45 -0.09 -23.49
C VAL A 78 5.49 -1.06 -24.14
N GLU A 79 5.93 -2.30 -24.31
CA GLU A 79 5.16 -3.37 -24.94
C GLU A 79 4.67 -4.39 -23.90
N ALA A 80 3.69 -5.17 -24.27
CA ALA A 80 3.13 -6.23 -23.40
C ALA A 80 4.21 -7.22 -22.92
N ASP A 81 5.19 -7.55 -23.76
CA ASP A 81 6.28 -8.44 -23.40
C ASP A 81 7.20 -7.89 -22.32
N ASP A 82 7.35 -6.58 -22.21
CA ASP A 82 8.15 -5.96 -21.14
C ASP A 82 7.50 -6.21 -19.76
N ILE A 83 6.17 -6.14 -19.67
CA ILE A 83 5.43 -6.43 -18.43
C ILE A 83 5.43 -7.94 -18.14
N ARG A 84 5.23 -8.78 -19.14
CA ARG A 84 5.34 -10.24 -18.96
C ARG A 84 6.70 -10.62 -18.39
N PHE A 85 7.77 -10.01 -18.87
CA PHE A 85 9.11 -10.22 -18.32
C PHE A 85 9.20 -9.83 -16.85
N LEU A 86 8.56 -8.74 -16.42
CA LEU A 86 8.50 -8.33 -15.03
C LEU A 86 7.74 -9.35 -14.17
N TRP A 87 6.63 -9.87 -14.66
CA TRP A 87 5.84 -10.88 -13.95
C TRP A 87 6.61 -12.20 -13.82
N ASP A 88 7.25 -12.66 -14.90
CA ASP A 88 8.08 -13.88 -14.89
C ASP A 88 9.26 -13.74 -13.91
N ASP A 89 9.93 -12.58 -13.88
CA ASP A 89 10.99 -12.30 -12.92
C ASP A 89 10.45 -12.28 -11.47
N ALA A 90 9.28 -11.69 -11.23
CA ALA A 90 8.64 -11.68 -9.91
C ALA A 90 8.28 -13.09 -9.43
N ILE A 91 7.72 -13.95 -10.29
CA ILE A 91 7.43 -15.36 -10.00
C ILE A 91 8.71 -16.10 -9.59
N ASN A 92 9.78 -15.95 -10.37
CA ASN A 92 11.06 -16.59 -10.06
C ASN A 92 11.66 -16.09 -8.75
N ARG A 93 11.55 -14.78 -8.47
CA ARG A 93 12.07 -14.19 -7.23
C ARG A 93 11.25 -14.60 -6.01
N ARG A 94 9.92 -14.70 -6.14
CA ARG A 94 9.05 -15.21 -5.09
C ARG A 94 9.53 -16.58 -4.61
N ALA A 95 9.69 -17.53 -5.53
CA ALA A 95 10.15 -18.87 -5.20
C ALA A 95 11.56 -18.88 -4.53
N ALA A 96 12.43 -17.94 -4.92
CA ALA A 96 13.74 -17.77 -4.29
C ALA A 96 13.63 -17.16 -2.88
N ILE A 97 12.71 -16.22 -2.67
CA ILE A 97 12.46 -15.57 -1.37
C ILE A 97 11.95 -16.59 -0.37
N GLU A 98 10.91 -17.34 -0.70
CA GLU A 98 10.36 -18.37 0.18
C GLU A 98 11.42 -19.39 0.61
N ARG A 99 12.22 -19.87 -0.34
CA ARG A 99 13.27 -20.85 -0.07
C ARG A 99 14.37 -20.33 0.86
N ASN A 100 14.66 -19.03 0.83
CA ASN A 100 15.86 -18.48 1.46
C ASN A 100 15.59 -17.59 2.68
N HIS A 101 14.38 -17.05 2.84
CA HIS A 101 14.09 -16.03 3.86
C HIS A 101 13.00 -16.43 4.87
N PHE A 102 12.42 -17.61 4.76
CA PHE A 102 11.40 -18.11 5.68
C PHE A 102 10.10 -17.28 5.69
N PHE A 103 9.79 -16.59 4.58
CA PHE A 103 8.50 -15.95 4.36
C PHE A 103 7.60 -16.86 3.53
N GLU A 104 6.30 -16.78 3.79
CA GLU A 104 5.33 -17.06 2.77
C GLU A 104 5.26 -15.85 1.84
N ALA A 105 5.49 -16.03 0.55
CA ALA A 105 5.44 -14.96 -0.42
C ALA A 105 4.40 -15.27 -1.50
N LYS A 106 3.46 -14.35 -1.69
CA LYS A 106 2.45 -14.40 -2.74
C LYS A 106 2.64 -13.22 -3.68
N LEU A 107 1.92 -13.23 -4.81
CA LEU A 107 2.05 -12.22 -5.86
C LEU A 107 0.75 -11.47 -6.08
N GLY A 108 0.88 -10.14 -6.20
CA GLY A 108 -0.08 -9.29 -6.88
C GLY A 108 0.50 -8.88 -8.24
N LEU A 109 -0.21 -9.14 -9.32
CA LEU A 109 0.23 -8.79 -10.67
C LEU A 109 -0.73 -7.79 -11.30
N GLY A 110 -0.20 -6.76 -11.93
CA GLY A 110 -1.04 -5.72 -12.52
C GLY A 110 -0.32 -4.82 -13.51
N VAL A 111 -1.09 -3.88 -14.03
CA VAL A 111 -0.63 -2.82 -14.91
C VAL A 111 -0.90 -1.49 -14.22
N HIS A 112 0.16 -0.87 -13.72
CA HIS A 112 0.08 0.45 -13.12
C HIS A 112 -0.07 1.51 -14.22
N THR A 113 -1.11 2.33 -14.15
CA THR A 113 -1.42 3.34 -15.19
C THR A 113 -0.42 4.50 -15.25
N GLY A 114 0.49 4.60 -14.30
CA GLY A 114 1.66 5.48 -14.37
C GLY A 114 2.63 5.16 -15.51
N VAL A 115 2.45 4.00 -16.16
CA VAL A 115 3.26 3.58 -17.33
C VAL A 115 2.33 3.28 -18.49
N ARG A 116 2.56 3.92 -19.63
CA ARG A 116 1.81 3.66 -20.85
C ARG A 116 2.36 2.44 -21.57
N ILE A 117 1.48 1.47 -21.82
CA ILE A 117 1.73 0.30 -22.67
C ILE A 117 1.10 0.54 -24.04
N GLU A 118 1.80 0.22 -25.12
CA GLU A 118 1.30 0.47 -26.48
C GLU A 118 0.15 -0.47 -26.88
N ASN A 119 0.17 -1.69 -26.38
CA ASN A 119 -0.85 -2.71 -26.68
C ASN A 119 -1.53 -3.23 -25.41
N PRO A 120 -2.34 -2.43 -24.71
CA PRO A 120 -2.96 -2.84 -23.44
C PRO A 120 -3.86 -4.05 -23.59
N ASP A 121 -4.58 -4.20 -24.69
CA ASP A 121 -5.47 -5.36 -24.91
C ASP A 121 -4.70 -6.68 -24.99
N GLU A 122 -3.53 -6.68 -25.61
CA GLU A 122 -2.66 -7.85 -25.67
C GLU A 122 -2.13 -8.23 -24.28
N LEU A 123 -1.77 -7.23 -23.51
CA LEU A 123 -1.29 -7.42 -22.14
C LEU A 123 -2.39 -7.93 -21.22
N LEU A 124 -3.59 -7.35 -21.29
CA LEU A 124 -4.74 -7.78 -20.50
C LEU A 124 -5.17 -9.22 -20.85
N ALA A 125 -5.11 -9.58 -22.14
CA ALA A 125 -5.36 -10.96 -22.56
C ALA A 125 -4.31 -11.95 -22.02
N ALA A 126 -3.05 -11.54 -21.91
CA ALA A 126 -2.00 -12.36 -21.29
C ALA A 126 -2.17 -12.45 -19.77
N MET A 127 -2.66 -11.39 -19.14
CA MET A 127 -2.86 -11.33 -17.68
C MET A 127 -3.83 -12.41 -17.19
N ASP A 128 -4.78 -12.81 -18.02
CA ASP A 128 -5.72 -13.91 -17.74
C ASP A 128 -5.00 -15.22 -17.39
N ASP A 129 -3.96 -15.58 -18.17
CA ASP A 129 -3.14 -16.78 -17.91
C ASP A 129 -2.37 -16.67 -16.58
N TYR A 130 -1.90 -15.47 -16.22
CA TYR A 130 -1.16 -15.25 -14.97
C TYR A 130 -2.08 -15.24 -13.74
N CYS A 131 -3.29 -14.69 -13.86
CA CYS A 131 -4.29 -14.72 -12.79
C CYS A 131 -4.74 -16.16 -12.43
N ALA A 132 -4.54 -17.12 -13.32
CA ALA A 132 -4.85 -18.52 -13.06
C ALA A 132 -3.75 -19.28 -12.29
N LEU A 133 -2.61 -18.64 -11.97
CA LEU A 133 -1.51 -19.27 -11.22
C LEU A 133 -1.80 -19.27 -9.71
N ASP A 134 -1.58 -20.37 -9.03
CA ASP A 134 -1.83 -20.52 -7.58
C ASP A 134 -1.08 -19.50 -6.70
N GLU A 135 0.08 -19.03 -7.16
CA GLU A 135 0.89 -18.04 -6.45
C GLU A 135 0.42 -16.60 -6.63
N VAL A 136 -0.46 -16.34 -7.60
CA VAL A 136 -1.05 -15.02 -7.85
C VAL A 136 -2.35 -14.93 -7.06
N VAL A 137 -2.40 -14.07 -6.08
CA VAL A 137 -3.51 -13.95 -5.14
C VAL A 137 -4.17 -12.57 -5.16
N ALA A 138 -3.71 -11.68 -6.02
CA ALA A 138 -4.29 -10.36 -6.21
C ALA A 138 -4.00 -9.83 -7.61
N VAL A 139 -4.89 -8.98 -8.11
CA VAL A 139 -4.65 -8.12 -9.25
C VAL A 139 -4.21 -6.75 -8.76
N GLY A 140 -3.12 -6.24 -9.28
CA GLY A 140 -2.64 -4.91 -8.92
C GLY A 140 -1.10 -4.83 -8.84
N GLU A 141 -0.64 -3.69 -8.63
CA GLU A 141 -1.26 -2.41 -8.31
C GLU A 141 -1.81 -1.75 -9.58
N THR A 142 -3.04 -1.25 -9.53
CA THR A 142 -3.69 -0.50 -10.60
C THR A 142 -4.46 0.69 -10.02
N GLY A 143 -4.78 1.69 -10.81
CA GLY A 143 -5.52 2.87 -10.36
C GLY A 143 -5.33 4.06 -11.28
N VAL A 144 -6.21 5.05 -11.21
CA VAL A 144 -6.12 6.29 -11.97
C VAL A 144 -5.10 7.23 -11.34
N VAL A 145 -4.10 7.63 -12.11
CA VAL A 145 -3.07 8.57 -11.69
C VAL A 145 -3.40 9.98 -12.21
N PRO A 146 -3.65 10.97 -11.34
CA PRO A 146 -4.15 12.29 -11.73
C PRO A 146 -3.07 13.23 -12.29
N SER A 147 -1.86 12.75 -12.59
CA SER A 147 -0.74 13.57 -13.02
C SER A 147 -0.14 13.12 -14.34
N GLN A 148 -0.05 14.03 -15.31
CA GLN A 148 0.61 13.77 -16.61
C GLN A 148 2.10 13.43 -16.50
N HIS A 149 2.76 13.85 -15.44
CA HIS A 149 4.18 13.51 -15.23
C HIS A 149 4.39 12.05 -14.82
N VAL A 150 3.36 11.44 -14.25
CA VAL A 150 3.37 10.04 -13.84
C VAL A 150 2.72 9.18 -14.91
N SER A 151 1.57 9.61 -15.44
CA SER A 151 0.87 8.90 -16.49
C SER A 151 0.95 9.63 -17.82
N ALA A 152 1.30 8.90 -18.88
CA ALA A 152 1.23 9.39 -20.26
C ALA A 152 -0.14 9.14 -20.92
N TRP A 153 -1.09 8.54 -20.18
CA TRP A 153 -2.42 8.20 -20.66
C TRP A 153 -3.44 9.27 -20.26
N GLY A 154 -4.45 9.46 -21.10
CA GLY A 154 -5.64 10.21 -20.71
C GLY A 154 -6.41 9.50 -19.59
N VAL A 155 -7.24 10.23 -18.86
CA VAL A 155 -8.03 9.67 -17.75
C VAL A 155 -8.94 8.53 -18.23
N ASP A 156 -9.64 8.72 -19.35
CA ASP A 156 -10.54 7.71 -19.91
C ASP A 156 -9.78 6.42 -20.30
N GLU A 157 -8.56 6.55 -20.84
CA GLU A 157 -7.71 5.41 -21.17
C GLU A 157 -7.24 4.67 -19.90
N GLN A 158 -6.86 5.42 -18.87
CA GLN A 158 -6.47 4.86 -17.58
C GLN A 158 -7.65 4.10 -16.95
N GLN A 159 -8.83 4.73 -16.88
CA GLN A 159 -10.03 4.14 -16.29
C GLN A 159 -10.44 2.85 -17.03
N ALA A 160 -10.33 2.82 -18.35
CA ALA A 160 -10.60 1.61 -19.14
C ALA A 160 -9.66 0.45 -18.78
N VAL A 161 -8.36 0.72 -18.59
CA VAL A 161 -7.37 -0.30 -18.19
C VAL A 161 -7.58 -0.75 -16.74
N VAL A 162 -7.92 0.16 -15.85
CA VAL A 162 -8.27 -0.18 -14.45
C VAL A 162 -9.49 -1.08 -14.41
N GLN A 163 -10.58 -0.69 -15.09
CA GLN A 163 -11.82 -1.46 -15.16
C GLN A 163 -11.58 -2.86 -15.74
N ALA A 164 -10.78 -2.98 -16.80
CA ALA A 164 -10.48 -4.28 -17.40
C ALA A 164 -9.72 -5.21 -16.44
N GLN A 165 -8.81 -4.69 -15.64
CA GLN A 165 -8.12 -5.46 -14.60
C GLN A 165 -9.07 -5.88 -13.47
N MET A 166 -10.02 -5.03 -13.10
CA MET A 166 -11.05 -5.37 -12.11
C MET A 166 -12.00 -6.46 -12.61
N VAL A 167 -12.32 -6.47 -13.93
CA VAL A 167 -13.07 -7.58 -14.56
C VAL A 167 -12.28 -8.89 -14.47
N LEU A 168 -10.99 -8.89 -14.77
CA LEU A 168 -10.13 -10.07 -14.62
C LEU A 168 -10.08 -10.54 -13.17
N ALA A 169 -9.91 -9.63 -12.22
CA ALA A 169 -9.91 -9.97 -10.81
C ALA A 169 -11.21 -10.64 -10.37
N ARG A 170 -12.36 -10.09 -10.75
CA ARG A 170 -13.67 -10.68 -10.49
C ARG A 170 -13.78 -12.07 -11.10
N ASP A 171 -13.39 -12.26 -12.35
CA ASP A 171 -13.54 -13.51 -13.08
C ASP A 171 -12.65 -14.63 -12.52
N HIS A 172 -11.55 -14.28 -11.87
CA HIS A 172 -10.63 -15.20 -11.17
C HIS A 172 -10.84 -15.26 -9.64
N ASP A 173 -11.85 -14.56 -9.09
CA ASP A 173 -12.09 -14.46 -7.65
C ASP A 173 -10.87 -13.92 -6.86
N LEU A 174 -10.17 -12.95 -7.42
CA LEU A 174 -9.00 -12.31 -6.81
C LEU A 174 -9.35 -10.92 -6.25
N PRO A 175 -8.79 -10.51 -5.10
CA PRO A 175 -8.86 -9.12 -4.68
C PRO A 175 -8.02 -8.21 -5.57
N VAL A 176 -8.35 -6.91 -5.55
CA VAL A 176 -7.62 -5.87 -6.25
C VAL A 176 -6.84 -4.99 -5.28
N ILE A 177 -5.58 -4.71 -5.59
CA ILE A 177 -4.80 -3.67 -4.93
C ILE A 177 -4.92 -2.41 -5.78
N LEU A 178 -5.59 -1.42 -5.22
CA LEU A 178 -5.85 -0.16 -5.87
C LEU A 178 -4.80 0.87 -5.44
N HIS A 179 -4.06 1.42 -6.41
CA HIS A 179 -3.17 2.55 -6.17
C HIS A 179 -3.98 3.83 -5.99
N THR A 180 -4.10 4.33 -4.79
CA THR A 180 -4.76 5.61 -4.56
C THR A 180 -3.74 6.76 -4.45
N PRO A 181 -3.99 7.90 -5.12
CA PRO A 181 -3.09 9.03 -5.00
C PRO A 181 -3.05 9.58 -3.58
N ASN A 182 -1.87 9.65 -3.00
CA ASN A 182 -1.65 10.11 -1.63
C ASN A 182 -1.34 11.61 -1.58
N THR A 183 -1.99 12.35 -0.70
CA THR A 183 -1.82 13.80 -0.52
C THR A 183 -1.03 14.18 0.72
N SER A 184 -0.73 13.24 1.61
CA SER A 184 -0.09 13.49 2.90
C SER A 184 1.40 13.88 2.82
N THR A 185 1.90 14.16 1.62
CA THR A 185 3.28 14.60 1.39
C THR A 185 3.67 15.89 2.10
N ASN A 186 2.69 16.67 2.59
CA ASN A 186 2.93 17.96 3.23
C ASN A 186 3.71 17.87 4.55
N ALA A 187 3.47 16.84 5.35
CA ALA A 187 4.16 16.68 6.64
C ALA A 187 5.65 16.39 6.49
N LYS A 188 6.06 15.74 5.39
CA LYS A 188 7.48 15.45 5.10
C LYS A 188 8.18 16.50 4.26
N ARG A 189 7.52 17.59 3.92
CA ARG A 189 8.09 18.69 3.16
C ARG A 189 9.30 19.31 3.91
N SER A 190 9.19 19.51 5.22
CA SER A 190 10.28 20.01 6.05
C SER A 190 11.50 19.07 6.09
N TYR A 191 11.29 17.76 6.06
CA TYR A 191 12.36 16.77 6.00
C TYR A 191 13.06 16.80 4.63
N ARG A 192 12.31 16.93 3.55
CA ARG A 192 12.85 17.06 2.17
C ARG A 192 13.64 18.36 2.00
N ASP A 193 13.12 19.46 2.52
CA ASP A 193 13.78 20.77 2.48
C ASP A 193 15.14 20.72 3.20
N GLY A 194 15.21 19.99 4.32
CA GLY A 194 16.45 19.75 5.05
C GLY A 194 17.47 18.87 4.31
N LEU A 195 17.01 18.01 3.39
CA LEU A 195 17.89 17.15 2.59
C LEU A 195 18.29 17.75 1.25
N GLY A 196 17.82 18.94 0.89
CA GLY A 196 18.12 19.58 -0.40
C GLY A 196 17.54 18.82 -1.60
N VAL A 197 16.47 18.07 -1.42
CA VAL A 197 15.79 17.34 -2.49
C VAL A 197 15.05 18.33 -3.39
N THR A 198 15.37 18.29 -4.68
CA THR A 198 14.92 19.28 -5.66
C THR A 198 13.40 19.24 -5.89
N PRO A 199 12.77 20.41 -6.17
CA PRO A 199 11.33 20.54 -6.43
C PRO A 199 10.77 19.65 -7.57
N GLY A 200 11.62 19.10 -8.42
CA GLY A 200 11.22 18.17 -9.47
C GLY A 200 10.64 16.83 -8.97
N TYR A 201 10.89 16.51 -7.71
CA TYR A 201 10.37 15.28 -7.10
C TYR A 201 8.90 15.41 -6.66
N GLU A 202 8.48 16.61 -6.28
CA GLU A 202 7.06 16.90 -5.98
C GLU A 202 6.17 16.67 -7.19
N LYS A 203 6.70 16.82 -8.39
CA LYS A 203 6.00 16.52 -9.65
C LYS A 203 5.79 15.02 -9.87
N ASN A 204 6.64 14.18 -9.30
CA ASN A 204 6.54 12.73 -9.42
C ASN A 204 5.65 12.10 -8.33
N ALA A 205 5.25 12.88 -7.33
CA ALA A 205 4.40 12.39 -6.23
C ALA A 205 2.88 12.48 -6.54
N GLY A 206 2.49 12.58 -7.78
CA GLY A 206 1.08 12.67 -8.19
C GLY A 206 0.41 14.03 -7.96
N LEU A 207 1.02 14.90 -7.17
CA LEU A 207 0.52 16.23 -6.84
C LEU A 207 1.16 17.31 -7.75
N GLY A 208 1.59 16.91 -8.94
CA GLY A 208 2.30 17.77 -9.87
C GLY A 208 1.48 18.92 -10.41
N ALA A 209 2.19 19.92 -10.92
CA ALA A 209 1.64 21.18 -11.42
C ALA A 209 0.69 21.06 -12.63
N ASP A 210 0.54 19.86 -13.21
CA ASP A 210 -0.30 19.62 -14.39
C ASP A 210 -1.22 18.41 -14.14
N PRO A 211 -2.27 18.55 -13.29
CA PRO A 211 -3.25 17.48 -13.09
C PRO A 211 -4.01 17.22 -14.40
N VAL A 212 -4.29 15.96 -14.70
CA VAL A 212 -5.18 15.57 -15.80
C VAL A 212 -6.65 15.65 -15.40
N LEU A 213 -6.92 15.82 -14.10
CA LEU A 213 -8.24 16.04 -13.53
C LEU A 213 -8.39 17.50 -13.12
N ASP A 214 -9.45 18.14 -13.56
CA ASP A 214 -9.73 19.59 -13.35
C ASP A 214 -10.45 19.88 -12.03
N GLY A 215 -10.52 18.92 -11.10
CA GLY A 215 -11.21 19.05 -9.82
C GLY A 215 -10.46 19.90 -8.79
N GLU A 216 -11.16 20.35 -7.74
CA GLU A 216 -10.54 21.02 -6.59
C GLU A 216 -9.66 20.05 -5.79
N ASN A 217 -9.93 18.74 -5.89
CA ASN A 217 -9.18 17.67 -5.23
C ASN A 217 -8.92 16.51 -6.22
N PRO A 218 -7.95 16.67 -7.14
CA PRO A 218 -7.68 15.68 -8.18
C PRO A 218 -7.32 14.27 -7.64
N ALA A 219 -6.72 14.20 -6.45
CA ALA A 219 -6.39 12.92 -5.82
C ALA A 219 -7.65 12.15 -5.40
N LEU A 220 -8.60 12.82 -4.74
CA LEU A 220 -9.86 12.20 -4.37
C LEU A 220 -10.75 11.93 -5.59
N ASP A 221 -10.71 12.79 -6.60
CA ASP A 221 -11.45 12.56 -7.84
C ASP A 221 -10.94 11.31 -8.59
N ALA A 222 -9.63 11.04 -8.56
CA ALA A 222 -9.07 9.79 -9.07
C ALA A 222 -9.62 8.56 -8.31
N VAL A 223 -9.65 8.61 -6.98
CA VAL A 223 -10.24 7.53 -6.16
C VAL A 223 -11.71 7.29 -6.50
N ARG A 224 -12.47 8.34 -6.74
CA ARG A 224 -13.90 8.22 -7.18
C ARG A 224 -14.03 7.52 -8.52
N LEU A 225 -13.15 7.85 -9.47
CA LEU A 225 -13.12 7.17 -10.78
C LEU A 225 -12.76 5.70 -10.66
N ASP A 226 -11.84 5.35 -9.75
CA ASP A 226 -11.50 3.96 -9.46
C ASP A 226 -12.68 3.20 -8.84
N VAL A 227 -13.41 3.81 -7.90
CA VAL A 227 -14.62 3.22 -7.31
C VAL A 227 -15.74 3.08 -8.38
N GLU A 228 -15.88 4.03 -9.29
CA GLU A 228 -16.79 3.90 -10.44
C GLU A 228 -16.39 2.71 -11.33
N ALA A 229 -15.10 2.60 -11.69
CA ALA A 229 -14.59 1.49 -12.50
C ALA A 229 -14.81 0.13 -11.82
N MET A 230 -14.65 0.05 -10.51
CA MET A 230 -14.90 -1.15 -9.70
C MET A 230 -16.39 -1.57 -9.80
N ARG A 231 -17.30 -0.63 -9.60
CA ARG A 231 -18.74 -0.88 -9.68
C ARG A 231 -19.19 -1.27 -11.09
N ASP A 232 -18.64 -0.60 -12.10
CA ASP A 232 -18.90 -0.91 -13.51
C ASP A 232 -18.34 -2.29 -13.92
N ALA A 233 -17.22 -2.70 -13.32
CA ALA A 233 -16.69 -4.05 -13.49
C ALA A 233 -17.54 -5.13 -12.80
N GLY A 234 -18.41 -4.74 -11.87
CA GLY A 234 -19.19 -5.67 -11.03
C GLY A 234 -18.32 -6.42 -10.03
N LEU A 235 -17.23 -5.80 -9.57
CA LEU A 235 -16.40 -6.31 -8.49
C LEU A 235 -16.98 -5.82 -7.16
N ASP A 236 -17.11 -6.70 -6.19
CA ASP A 236 -17.61 -6.36 -4.85
C ASP A 236 -16.59 -5.47 -4.11
N ASP A 237 -17.08 -4.47 -3.37
CA ASP A 237 -16.25 -3.47 -2.69
C ASP A 237 -15.27 -4.13 -1.70
N ASP A 238 -15.69 -5.20 -0.98
CA ASP A 238 -14.87 -5.95 -0.02
C ASP A 238 -13.76 -6.80 -0.67
N ARG A 239 -13.70 -6.80 -2.00
CA ARG A 239 -12.61 -7.41 -2.79
C ARG A 239 -11.56 -6.38 -3.21
N VAL A 240 -11.62 -5.15 -2.71
CA VAL A 240 -10.68 -4.09 -3.07
C VAL A 240 -9.93 -3.57 -1.85
N VAL A 241 -8.62 -3.49 -1.97
CA VAL A 241 -7.73 -2.86 -0.99
C VAL A 241 -7.21 -1.56 -1.58
N ALA A 242 -7.70 -0.43 -1.07
CA ALA A 242 -7.21 0.90 -1.44
C ALA A 242 -5.89 1.18 -0.72
N SER A 243 -4.79 1.04 -1.43
CA SER A 243 -3.44 1.32 -0.91
C SER A 243 -3.15 2.81 -0.87
N HIS A 244 -2.24 3.21 0.01
CA HIS A 244 -1.85 4.60 0.25
C HIS A 244 -2.98 5.46 0.82
N ALA A 245 -3.82 4.86 1.67
CA ALA A 245 -4.84 5.60 2.39
C ALA A 245 -4.22 6.74 3.21
N ASP A 246 -4.90 7.89 3.22
CA ASP A 246 -4.53 9.06 3.99
C ASP A 246 -5.78 9.85 4.43
N ALA A 247 -5.61 10.92 5.19
CA ALA A 247 -6.72 11.75 5.65
C ALA A 247 -7.60 12.32 4.52
N ASN A 248 -7.10 12.34 3.27
CA ASN A 248 -7.84 12.88 2.12
C ASN A 248 -8.88 11.90 1.55
N ASN A 249 -8.58 10.59 1.62
CA ASN A 249 -9.44 9.56 1.00
C ASN A 249 -10.12 8.63 2.01
N THR A 250 -9.63 8.56 3.25
CA THR A 250 -10.14 7.65 4.29
C THR A 250 -11.64 7.79 4.52
N ALA A 251 -12.12 9.01 4.80
CA ALA A 251 -13.54 9.23 5.08
C ALA A 251 -14.43 8.78 3.91
N TYR A 252 -14.06 9.15 2.67
CA TYR A 252 -14.82 8.76 1.48
C TYR A 252 -14.89 7.23 1.33
N LEU A 253 -13.75 6.55 1.44
CA LEU A 253 -13.68 5.10 1.26
C LEU A 253 -14.42 4.35 2.38
N MET A 254 -14.30 4.79 3.62
CA MET A 254 -14.97 4.15 4.77
C MET A 254 -16.48 4.36 4.79
N GLU A 255 -16.96 5.52 4.33
CA GLU A 255 -18.38 5.88 4.40
C GLU A 255 -19.17 5.50 3.14
N GLU A 256 -18.51 5.48 1.97
CA GLU A 256 -19.18 5.30 0.68
C GLU A 256 -18.90 3.93 0.04
N THR A 257 -18.01 3.12 0.63
CA THR A 257 -17.63 1.79 0.14
C THR A 257 -17.43 0.80 1.28
N ASP A 258 -17.36 -0.49 0.94
CA ASP A 258 -16.92 -1.56 1.85
C ASP A 258 -15.46 -1.98 1.57
N CYS A 259 -14.67 -1.19 0.84
CA CYS A 259 -13.26 -1.45 0.56
C CYS A 259 -12.42 -1.55 1.84
N TYR A 260 -11.37 -2.34 1.78
CA TYR A 260 -10.28 -2.28 2.75
C TYR A 260 -9.37 -1.09 2.45
N LEU A 261 -8.80 -0.50 3.49
CA LEU A 261 -7.85 0.60 3.40
C LEU A 261 -6.48 0.16 3.89
N SER A 262 -5.45 0.33 3.08
CA SER A 262 -4.08 0.05 3.50
C SER A 262 -3.28 1.34 3.66
N TYR A 263 -2.78 1.54 4.87
CA TYR A 263 -1.94 2.68 5.23
C TYR A 263 -0.48 2.33 5.03
N THR A 264 0.16 2.99 4.10
CA THR A 264 1.57 2.78 3.79
C THR A 264 2.46 3.55 4.75
N ILE A 265 3.24 2.84 5.55
CA ILE A 265 4.12 3.42 6.57
C ILE A 265 5.59 3.13 6.27
N GLY A 266 6.49 3.93 6.85
CA GLY A 266 7.93 3.73 6.67
C GLY A 266 8.52 4.31 5.39
N HIS A 267 7.69 4.89 4.54
CA HIS A 267 8.11 5.64 3.38
C HIS A 267 8.62 7.03 3.78
N SER A 268 9.92 7.21 3.81
CA SER A 268 10.52 8.49 4.24
C SER A 268 10.35 9.64 3.24
N TRP A 269 9.83 9.39 2.03
CA TRP A 269 9.91 10.33 0.92
C TRP A 269 8.59 10.69 0.25
N LEU A 270 7.72 9.71 0.03
CA LEU A 270 6.55 9.85 -0.82
C LEU A 270 5.27 9.95 -0.02
N ILE A 271 5.16 9.13 1.00
CA ILE A 271 3.94 8.94 1.78
C ILE A 271 4.16 9.46 3.17
N GLY A 272 3.35 10.41 3.59
CA GLY A 272 3.48 11.12 4.86
C GLY A 272 2.68 10.51 6.00
N VAL A 273 2.15 9.29 5.81
CA VAL A 273 1.34 8.58 6.80
C VAL A 273 2.21 7.92 7.86
N ASP A 274 1.75 7.94 9.10
CA ASP A 274 2.39 7.28 10.24
C ASP A 274 1.37 6.55 11.13
N ALA A 275 1.84 6.00 12.24
CA ALA A 275 0.97 5.24 13.14
C ALA A 275 -0.11 6.09 13.82
N ALA A 276 0.04 7.43 13.90
CA ALA A 276 -0.99 8.30 14.44
C ALA A 276 -2.18 8.40 13.49
N ASP A 277 -1.94 8.51 12.19
CA ASP A 277 -3.00 8.52 11.17
C ASP A 277 -3.81 7.21 11.21
N VAL A 278 -3.12 6.08 11.36
CA VAL A 278 -3.77 4.75 11.49
C VAL A 278 -4.59 4.67 12.77
N ALA A 279 -4.04 5.18 13.88
CA ALA A 279 -4.74 5.17 15.15
C ALA A 279 -6.00 6.05 15.11
N ASP A 280 -5.96 7.21 14.44
CA ASP A 280 -7.13 8.07 14.25
C ASP A 280 -8.21 7.37 13.41
N ALA A 281 -7.81 6.65 12.36
CA ALA A 281 -8.74 5.87 11.54
C ALA A 281 -9.38 4.71 12.32
N ILE A 282 -8.60 3.99 13.14
CA ILE A 282 -9.14 2.90 13.99
C ILE A 282 -10.13 3.45 15.01
N ASP A 283 -9.82 4.59 15.65
CA ASP A 283 -10.71 5.20 16.63
C ASP A 283 -12.05 5.66 16.03
N GLU A 284 -12.02 6.10 14.77
CA GLU A 284 -13.21 6.62 14.10
C GLU A 284 -14.04 5.54 13.41
N TYR A 285 -13.38 4.56 12.77
CA TYR A 285 -14.04 3.58 11.90
C TYR A 285 -13.91 2.13 12.37
N GLY A 286 -13.11 1.84 13.41
CA GLY A 286 -12.77 0.47 13.82
C GLY A 286 -11.64 -0.14 13.00
N SER A 287 -11.18 -1.33 13.40
CA SER A 287 -10.02 -1.99 12.80
C SER A 287 -10.35 -2.96 11.66
N ASP A 288 -11.62 -3.32 11.47
CA ASP A 288 -12.04 -4.47 10.64
C ASP A 288 -11.63 -4.37 9.16
N ARG A 289 -11.52 -3.16 8.62
CA ARG A 289 -11.19 -2.91 7.21
C ARG A 289 -9.89 -2.12 7.02
N ILE A 290 -9.03 -2.08 8.04
CA ILE A 290 -7.77 -1.35 8.01
C ILE A 290 -6.60 -2.33 7.92
N LEU A 291 -5.64 -2.04 7.03
CA LEU A 291 -4.38 -2.73 6.89
C LEU A 291 -3.22 -1.74 7.02
N ILE A 292 -2.05 -2.28 7.31
CA ILE A 292 -0.79 -1.54 7.29
C ILE A 292 0.17 -2.23 6.33
N ASP A 293 0.74 -1.48 5.41
CA ASP A 293 1.74 -1.96 4.46
C ASP A 293 3.00 -1.09 4.46
N THR A 294 4.00 -1.48 3.68
CA THR A 294 5.24 -0.72 3.58
C THR A 294 5.48 -0.12 2.21
N ASP A 295 4.85 -0.59 1.16
CA ASP A 295 5.15 -0.25 -0.24
C ASP A 295 6.67 -0.19 -0.50
N CYS A 296 7.40 -1.12 0.08
CA CYS A 296 8.85 -1.13 0.05
C CYS A 296 9.38 -1.54 -1.33
N ALA A 297 9.89 -0.55 -2.03
CA ALA A 297 10.39 -0.73 -3.39
C ALA A 297 11.91 -0.55 -3.51
N ASN A 298 12.57 0.03 -2.53
CA ASN A 298 13.96 0.45 -2.69
C ASN A 298 14.68 0.57 -1.35
N VAL A 299 15.86 -0.03 -1.27
CA VAL A 299 16.74 -0.02 -0.09
C VAL A 299 17.03 1.34 0.52
N LEU A 300 17.05 2.39 -0.27
CA LEU A 300 17.31 3.75 0.22
C LEU A 300 16.12 4.38 0.96
N ARG A 301 14.96 3.74 0.89
CA ARG A 301 13.68 4.29 1.37
C ARG A 301 12.90 3.32 2.22
N THR A 302 13.41 2.12 2.38
CA THR A 302 12.78 1.05 3.13
C THR A 302 13.22 1.11 4.57
N ASP A 303 12.25 1.20 5.45
CA ASP A 303 12.46 0.88 6.86
C ASP A 303 11.88 -0.51 7.15
N PRO A 304 12.68 -1.56 7.20
CA PRO A 304 12.17 -2.92 7.44
C PRO A 304 11.60 -3.12 8.84
N TYR A 305 11.72 -2.14 9.71
CA TYR A 305 11.15 -2.15 11.06
C TYR A 305 9.90 -1.27 11.19
N ALA A 306 9.44 -0.64 10.12
CA ALA A 306 8.33 0.32 10.16
C ALA A 306 7.06 -0.27 10.77
N VAL A 307 6.62 -1.44 10.28
CA VAL A 307 5.42 -2.12 10.83
C VAL A 307 5.64 -2.52 12.29
N LYS A 308 6.82 -3.05 12.62
CA LYS A 308 7.12 -3.40 14.01
C LYS A 308 7.11 -2.20 14.95
N ARG A 309 7.57 -1.05 14.48
CA ARG A 309 7.50 0.21 15.22
C ARG A 309 6.05 0.67 15.34
N ALA A 310 5.28 0.63 14.28
CA ALA A 310 3.87 1.00 14.30
C ALA A 310 3.05 0.18 15.30
N ILE A 311 3.32 -1.13 15.45
CA ILE A 311 2.68 -1.98 16.48
C ILE A 311 2.86 -1.36 17.88
N PHE A 312 4.06 -0.87 18.20
CA PHE A 312 4.32 -0.27 19.51
C PHE A 312 3.77 1.15 19.64
N GLU A 313 3.79 1.93 18.56
CA GLU A 313 3.24 3.28 18.52
C GLU A 313 1.71 3.25 18.65
N LEU A 314 1.03 2.38 17.93
CA LEU A 314 -0.43 2.17 18.06
C LEU A 314 -0.81 1.82 19.50
N TYR A 315 -0.06 0.91 20.15
CA TYR A 315 -0.31 0.59 21.55
C TYR A 315 -0.12 1.80 22.47
N ARG A 316 0.90 2.62 22.25
CA ARG A 316 1.11 3.87 22.98
C ARG A 316 0.00 4.90 22.73
N TYR A 317 -0.59 4.91 21.57
CA TYR A 317 -1.76 5.72 21.24
C TYR A 317 -3.06 5.19 21.86
N GLY A 318 -3.01 4.05 22.54
CA GLY A 318 -4.12 3.47 23.27
C GLY A 318 -4.99 2.52 22.46
N ILE A 319 -4.52 2.10 21.28
CA ILE A 319 -5.20 1.08 20.46
C ILE A 319 -5.07 -0.28 21.14
N ASP A 320 -6.17 -1.01 21.23
CA ASP A 320 -6.20 -2.32 21.86
C ASP A 320 -5.33 -3.35 21.10
N PRO A 321 -4.65 -4.28 21.80
CA PRO A 321 -3.84 -5.31 21.15
C PRO A 321 -4.58 -6.15 20.10
N GLU A 322 -5.88 -6.36 20.25
CA GLU A 322 -6.72 -7.07 19.29
C GLU A 322 -6.85 -6.29 17.99
N ASP A 323 -7.13 -4.98 18.06
CA ASP A 323 -7.19 -4.10 16.89
C ASP A 323 -5.84 -4.00 16.17
N ILE A 324 -4.75 -3.90 16.94
CA ILE A 324 -3.39 -3.91 16.38
C ILE A 324 -3.14 -5.24 15.62
N ARG A 325 -3.56 -6.35 16.20
CA ARG A 325 -3.45 -7.65 15.56
C ARG A 325 -4.28 -7.73 14.28
N ASN A 326 -5.48 -7.19 14.28
CA ASN A 326 -6.34 -7.14 13.09
C ASN A 326 -5.63 -6.45 11.93
N VAL A 327 -5.14 -5.24 12.13
CA VAL A 327 -4.58 -4.42 11.04
C VAL A 327 -3.24 -4.91 10.50
N VAL A 328 -2.44 -5.65 11.30
CA VAL A 328 -1.12 -6.13 10.84
C VAL A 328 -1.09 -7.62 10.49
N LEU A 329 -2.12 -8.38 10.84
CA LEU A 329 -2.08 -9.84 10.68
C LEU A 329 -3.40 -10.43 10.16
N GLU A 330 -4.55 -10.19 10.83
CA GLU A 330 -5.76 -10.92 10.51
C GLU A 330 -6.41 -10.41 9.22
N ASN A 331 -6.57 -9.09 9.06
CA ASN A 331 -7.15 -8.52 7.84
C ASN A 331 -6.30 -8.83 6.60
N PRO A 332 -4.97 -8.65 6.60
CA PRO A 332 -4.15 -9.07 5.45
C PRO A 332 -4.25 -10.56 5.15
N ARG A 333 -4.36 -11.39 6.20
CA ARG A 333 -4.54 -12.84 6.05
C ARG A 333 -5.85 -13.18 5.37
N GLU A 334 -6.95 -12.58 5.82
CA GLU A 334 -8.28 -12.82 5.30
C GLU A 334 -8.38 -12.42 3.83
N VAL A 335 -7.98 -11.18 3.52
CA VAL A 335 -8.10 -10.63 2.17
C VAL A 335 -7.27 -11.41 1.15
N PHE A 336 -6.04 -11.77 1.48
CA PHE A 336 -5.09 -12.38 0.53
C PHE A 336 -4.89 -13.89 0.72
N GLY A 337 -5.63 -14.51 1.64
CA GLY A 337 -5.58 -15.95 1.84
C GLY A 337 -4.23 -16.48 2.33
N PHE A 338 -3.49 -15.72 3.17
CA PHE A 338 -2.24 -16.19 3.75
C PHE A 338 -2.48 -17.31 4.77
N GLU A 339 -1.53 -18.25 4.85
CA GLU A 339 -1.66 -19.40 5.76
C GLU A 339 -1.55 -18.99 7.24
N THR A 340 -2.21 -19.76 8.08
CA THR A 340 -2.14 -19.59 9.55
C THR A 340 -0.93 -20.36 10.06
N ASN A 341 0.21 -19.73 10.19
CA ASN A 341 1.39 -20.32 10.82
C ASN A 341 1.72 -19.71 12.17
#